data_6dd03c1ed79777929d3a95c9b3701be4
#
_entry.id   6dd03c1ed79777929d3a95c9b3701be4
#
_cell.length_a   1.000
_cell.length_b   1.000
_cell.length_c   1.000
_cell.angle_alpha   90.00
_cell.angle_beta   90.00
_cell.angle_gamma   90.00
#
_symmetry.space_group_name_H-M   'P 1'
#
loop_
_entity.id
_entity.type
_entity.pdbx_description
1 polymer ?
#
loop_
_entity_poly.entity_id
_entity_poly.type
_entity_poly.pdbx_seq_one_letter_code
_entity_poly.pdbx_strand_id
1 'polypeptide(L)'
;KKFPKQIVGVKDSSYNLYENLKIDNFSVMPGSELKLLKGLELGCDGIITATCNVTANLSRKVYDDFNEKKQQKENEILCKVRSTFDQYNLISGLHSFMSDQDDNYKNVIPPVSLLSEKDKKQLLEDLRKLNFTLESLKTA
;
A
#
# COMPACT_ATOMS: atom_id res chain seq x y z
N LYS A 1 -21.47 -9.27 19.15
CA LYS A 1 -20.65 -10.22 18.36
C LYS A 1 -21.58 -11.32 17.84
N LYS A 2 -22.10 -11.15 16.59
CA LYS A 2 -23.08 -12.13 16.03
C LYS A 2 -22.34 -13.30 15.34
N PHE A 3 -21.14 -13.06 14.80
CA PHE A 3 -20.36 -14.05 14.04
C PHE A 3 -18.86 -14.04 14.44
N PRO A 4 -18.51 -14.36 15.70
CA PRO A 4 -17.14 -14.20 16.21
C PRO A 4 -16.12 -15.20 15.64
N LYS A 5 -16.61 -16.31 15.04
CA LYS A 5 -15.73 -17.30 14.40
C LYS A 5 -15.49 -17.02 12.91
N GLN A 6 -16.36 -16.23 12.27
CA GLN A 6 -16.29 -15.91 10.85
C GLN A 6 -15.67 -14.54 10.59
N ILE A 7 -16.02 -13.54 11.43
CA ILE A 7 -15.55 -12.18 11.28
C ILE A 7 -14.42 -11.96 12.30
N VAL A 8 -13.19 -12.17 11.84
CA VAL A 8 -11.98 -12.15 12.66
C VAL A 8 -11.12 -10.89 12.47
N GLY A 9 -11.55 -9.97 11.62
CA GLY A 9 -10.81 -8.74 11.37
C GLY A 9 -11.57 -7.76 10.49
N VAL A 10 -11.00 -6.57 10.33
CA VAL A 10 -11.53 -5.49 9.49
C VAL A 10 -10.39 -4.76 8.78
N LYS A 11 -10.62 -4.42 7.50
CA LYS A 11 -9.83 -3.41 6.81
C LYS A 11 -10.37 -2.02 7.19
N ASP A 12 -9.53 -1.19 7.78
CA ASP A 12 -9.89 0.19 8.17
C ASP A 12 -9.38 1.20 7.14
N SER A 13 -10.25 1.55 6.18
CA SER A 13 -9.97 2.59 5.19
C SER A 13 -10.38 3.99 5.66
N SER A 14 -11.10 4.09 6.78
CA SER A 14 -11.49 5.35 7.40
C SER A 14 -10.43 5.91 8.34
N TYR A 15 -9.49 5.03 8.78
CA TYR A 15 -8.46 5.31 9.79
C TYR A 15 -9.01 5.71 11.17
N ASN A 16 -10.27 5.38 11.45
CA ASN A 16 -10.93 5.69 12.72
C ASN A 16 -10.85 4.55 13.74
N LEU A 17 -10.57 3.32 13.25
CA LEU A 17 -10.62 2.11 14.04
C LEU A 17 -9.25 1.70 14.57
N TYR A 18 -8.20 1.80 13.74
CA TYR A 18 -6.88 1.23 14.04
C TYR A 18 -6.23 1.82 15.31
N GLU A 19 -6.58 3.05 15.69
CA GLU A 19 -6.09 3.68 16.91
C GLU A 19 -6.92 3.30 18.16
N ASN A 20 -8.22 3.05 17.99
CA ASN A 20 -9.15 3.00 19.10
C ASN A 20 -9.84 1.65 19.29
N LEU A 21 -10.01 0.86 18.23
CA LEU A 21 -10.74 -0.41 18.32
C LEU A 21 -9.82 -1.51 18.85
N LYS A 22 -10.13 -1.99 20.07
CA LYS A 22 -9.48 -3.14 20.67
C LYS A 22 -10.53 -4.21 20.97
N ILE A 23 -10.43 -5.33 20.27
CA ILE A 23 -11.30 -6.49 20.45
C ILE A 23 -10.39 -7.73 20.46
N ASP A 24 -10.53 -8.57 21.49
CA ASP A 24 -9.73 -9.79 21.61
C ASP A 24 -9.93 -10.70 20.41
N ASN A 25 -8.83 -11.23 19.89
CA ASN A 25 -8.79 -12.11 18.71
C ASN A 25 -9.47 -11.48 17.46
N PHE A 26 -9.21 -10.20 17.22
CA PHE A 26 -9.76 -9.47 16.09
C PHE A 26 -8.73 -8.53 15.48
N SER A 27 -8.39 -8.76 14.22
CA SER A 27 -7.38 -7.99 13.50
C SER A 27 -7.95 -6.67 12.97
N VAL A 28 -7.22 -5.58 13.18
CA VAL A 28 -7.50 -4.29 12.53
C VAL A 28 -6.35 -3.98 11.59
N MET A 29 -6.65 -3.78 10.30
CA MET A 29 -5.66 -3.53 9.26
C MET A 29 -5.94 -2.21 8.55
N PRO A 30 -5.15 -1.15 8.80
CA PRO A 30 -5.26 0.12 8.09
C PRO A 30 -5.10 -0.05 6.57
N GLY A 31 -5.76 0.83 5.81
CA GLY A 31 -5.80 0.79 4.35
C GLY A 31 -4.67 1.55 3.65
N SER A 32 -3.55 1.82 4.31
CA SER A 32 -2.46 2.61 3.74
C SER A 32 -1.11 2.27 4.35
N GLU A 33 -0.07 2.27 3.52
CA GLU A 33 1.34 2.15 3.92
C GLU A 33 1.76 3.28 4.89
N LEU A 34 1.18 4.46 4.75
CA LEU A 34 1.41 5.58 5.68
C LEU A 34 1.03 5.27 7.13
N LYS A 35 0.25 4.22 7.33
CA LYS A 35 -0.24 3.77 8.64
C LYS A 35 0.39 2.46 9.11
N LEU A 36 1.29 1.84 8.31
CA LEU A 36 1.86 0.54 8.63
C LEU A 36 2.63 0.59 9.97
N LEU A 37 3.67 1.40 10.06
CA LEU A 37 4.51 1.44 11.25
C LEU A 37 3.72 1.85 12.49
N LYS A 38 2.92 2.92 12.39
CA LYS A 38 2.07 3.38 13.49
C LYS A 38 1.01 2.33 13.89
N GLY A 39 0.44 1.65 12.90
CA GLY A 39 -0.50 0.56 13.16
C GLY A 39 0.14 -0.59 13.93
N LEU A 40 1.34 -1.02 13.55
CA LEU A 40 2.10 -2.06 14.25
C LEU A 40 2.41 -1.65 15.71
N GLU A 41 2.84 -0.41 15.93
CA GLU A 41 3.05 0.15 17.29
C GLU A 41 1.79 0.09 18.16
N LEU A 42 0.63 0.23 17.54
CA LEU A 42 -0.68 0.17 18.21
C LEU A 42 -1.26 -1.25 18.29
N GLY A 43 -0.54 -2.26 17.80
CA GLY A 43 -0.94 -3.66 17.86
C GLY A 43 -1.86 -4.11 16.70
N CYS A 44 -1.84 -3.40 15.56
CA CYS A 44 -2.44 -3.90 14.33
C CYS A 44 -1.58 -5.03 13.73
N ASP A 45 -2.22 -5.95 13.03
CA ASP A 45 -1.53 -7.13 12.45
C ASP A 45 -0.85 -6.84 11.09
N GLY A 46 -1.06 -5.65 10.52
CA GLY A 46 -0.51 -5.25 9.23
C GLY A 46 -1.42 -4.26 8.52
N ILE A 47 -1.36 -4.23 7.20
CA ILE A 47 -2.18 -3.36 6.34
C ILE A 47 -2.83 -4.15 5.19
N ILE A 48 -3.94 -3.64 4.66
CA ILE A 48 -4.55 -4.11 3.40
C ILE A 48 -4.72 -2.88 2.50
N THR A 49 -3.87 -2.75 1.48
CA THR A 49 -3.82 -1.57 0.63
C THR A 49 -3.67 -1.93 -0.85
N ALA A 50 -4.19 -1.07 -1.72
CA ALA A 50 -4.08 -1.26 -3.17
C ALA A 50 -2.63 -1.15 -3.66
N THR A 51 -1.84 -0.23 -3.09
CA THR A 51 -0.43 -0.04 -3.47
C THR A 51 0.47 -1.19 -3.09
N CYS A 52 0.08 -2.07 -2.15
CA CYS A 52 0.82 -3.31 -1.88
C CYS A 52 0.93 -4.25 -3.09
N ASN A 53 0.14 -4.06 -4.14
CA ASN A 53 0.37 -4.75 -5.42
C ASN A 53 1.75 -4.42 -6.03
N VAL A 54 2.33 -3.28 -5.68
CA VAL A 54 3.66 -2.85 -6.15
C VAL A 54 4.64 -2.56 -5.01
N THR A 55 4.19 -2.40 -3.76
CA THR A 55 5.02 -2.09 -2.59
C THR A 55 5.16 -3.27 -1.62
N ALA A 56 4.75 -4.49 -1.99
CA ALA A 56 4.71 -5.64 -1.09
C ALA A 56 6.05 -5.88 -0.39
N ASN A 57 7.16 -5.87 -1.13
CA ASN A 57 8.49 -6.13 -0.60
C ASN A 57 8.94 -5.05 0.40
N LEU A 58 8.72 -3.75 0.09
CA LEU A 58 8.99 -2.66 1.03
C LEU A 58 8.13 -2.76 2.28
N SER A 59 6.83 -3.02 2.11
CA SER A 59 5.89 -3.19 3.22
C SER A 59 6.27 -4.38 4.10
N ARG A 60 6.65 -5.50 3.48
CA ARG A 60 7.12 -6.69 4.18
C ARG A 60 8.40 -6.40 4.96
N LYS A 61 9.35 -5.69 4.36
CA LYS A 61 10.60 -5.31 5.02
C LYS A 61 10.35 -4.45 6.26
N VAL A 62 9.48 -3.43 6.16
CA VAL A 62 9.09 -2.60 7.31
C VAL A 62 8.44 -3.45 8.41
N TYR A 63 7.55 -4.36 8.05
CA TYR A 63 6.89 -5.28 8.97
C TYR A 63 7.88 -6.20 9.70
N ASP A 64 8.81 -6.81 8.97
CA ASP A 64 9.82 -7.71 9.53
C ASP A 64 10.79 -6.97 10.44
N ASP A 65 11.29 -5.81 10.01
CA ASP A 65 12.20 -4.98 10.80
C ASP A 65 11.53 -4.49 12.10
N PHE A 66 10.23 -4.22 12.07
CA PHE A 66 9.47 -3.89 13.28
C PHE A 66 9.42 -5.07 14.26
N ASN A 67 9.05 -6.26 13.79
CA ASN A 67 8.95 -7.46 14.63
C ASN A 67 10.31 -7.90 15.18
N GLU A 68 11.38 -7.71 14.40
CA GLU A 68 12.75 -8.01 14.80
C GLU A 68 13.42 -6.87 15.61
N LYS A 69 12.69 -5.80 15.90
CA LYS A 69 13.15 -4.60 16.62
C LYS A 69 14.38 -3.94 15.94
N LYS A 70 14.42 -4.01 14.63
CA LYS A 70 15.46 -3.37 13.80
C LYS A 70 15.08 -1.91 13.46
N GLN A 71 16.08 -1.17 12.96
CA GLN A 71 15.88 0.19 12.48
C GLN A 71 14.97 0.20 11.23
N GLN A 72 13.97 1.07 11.22
CA GLN A 72 12.96 1.21 10.16
C GLN A 72 13.49 2.03 8.97
N LYS A 73 14.49 1.50 8.24
CA LYS A 73 15.14 2.21 7.13
C LYS A 73 14.23 2.40 5.92
N GLU A 74 13.39 1.39 5.64
CA GLU A 74 12.57 1.36 4.43
C GLU A 74 11.22 2.10 4.59
N ASN A 75 10.84 2.47 5.82
CA ASN A 75 9.53 3.08 6.06
C ASN A 75 9.39 4.46 5.40
N GLU A 76 10.47 5.24 5.34
CA GLU A 76 10.43 6.56 4.71
C GLU A 76 10.19 6.45 3.20
N ILE A 77 10.93 5.55 2.52
CA ILE A 77 10.74 5.35 1.07
C ILE A 77 9.37 4.74 0.77
N LEU A 78 8.90 3.78 1.57
CA LEU A 78 7.57 3.20 1.46
C LEU A 78 6.48 4.28 1.51
N CYS A 79 6.55 5.18 2.49
CA CYS A 79 5.61 6.28 2.64
C CYS A 79 5.68 7.28 1.46
N LYS A 80 6.87 7.58 0.96
CA LYS A 80 7.04 8.46 -0.20
C LYS A 80 6.45 7.85 -1.47
N VAL A 81 6.70 6.58 -1.74
CA VAL A 81 6.11 5.86 -2.88
C VAL A 81 4.59 5.89 -2.79
N ARG A 82 4.02 5.57 -1.62
CA ARG A 82 2.57 5.65 -1.40
C ARG A 82 2.04 7.06 -1.67
N SER A 83 2.66 8.09 -1.11
CA SER A 83 2.23 9.48 -1.28
C SER A 83 2.32 9.95 -2.73
N THR A 84 3.23 9.40 -3.52
CA THR A 84 3.33 9.69 -4.96
C THR A 84 2.11 9.13 -5.71
N PHE A 85 1.70 7.91 -5.42
CA PHE A 85 0.47 7.35 -6.01
C PHE A 85 -0.80 8.07 -5.55
N ASP A 86 -0.84 8.56 -4.30
CA ASP A 86 -2.00 9.27 -3.74
C ASP A 86 -2.29 10.63 -4.41
N GLN A 87 -1.37 11.15 -5.24
CA GLN A 87 -1.60 12.36 -6.04
C GLN A 87 -2.59 12.14 -7.19
N TYR A 88 -2.92 10.89 -7.50
CA TYR A 88 -3.79 10.47 -8.60
C TYR A 88 -4.95 9.60 -8.08
N ASN A 89 -5.90 9.30 -8.95
CA ASN A 89 -6.78 8.18 -8.65
C ASN A 89 -5.91 6.92 -8.51
N LEU A 90 -5.95 6.30 -7.35
CA LEU A 90 -5.02 5.26 -6.96
C LEU A 90 -5.03 4.05 -7.90
N ILE A 91 -6.22 3.62 -8.31
CA ILE A 91 -6.36 2.48 -9.23
C ILE A 91 -5.84 2.84 -10.61
N SER A 92 -6.19 4.04 -11.11
CA SER A 92 -5.69 4.55 -12.39
C SER A 92 -4.15 4.64 -12.40
N GLY A 93 -3.56 5.13 -11.31
CA GLY A 93 -2.10 5.23 -11.14
C GLY A 93 -1.41 3.87 -11.16
N LEU A 94 -1.92 2.91 -10.40
CA LEU A 94 -1.38 1.55 -10.35
C LEU A 94 -1.47 0.84 -11.71
N HIS A 95 -2.62 0.89 -12.36
CA HIS A 95 -2.80 0.31 -13.69
C HIS A 95 -1.87 0.97 -14.73
N SER A 96 -1.78 2.31 -14.72
CA SER A 96 -0.89 3.03 -15.63
C SER A 96 0.59 2.72 -15.38
N PHE A 97 1.02 2.56 -14.13
CA PHE A 97 2.37 2.15 -13.78
C PHE A 97 2.68 0.74 -14.28
N MET A 98 1.79 -0.23 -14.02
CA MET A 98 1.99 -1.63 -14.39
C MET A 98 1.83 -1.89 -15.89
N SER A 99 1.11 -1.02 -16.63
CA SER A 99 0.86 -1.19 -18.06
C SER A 99 2.11 -1.17 -18.94
N ASP A 100 3.24 -0.66 -18.45
CA ASP A 100 4.53 -0.72 -19.15
C ASP A 100 5.20 -2.10 -19.04
N GLN A 101 4.76 -2.93 -18.12
CA GLN A 101 5.24 -4.30 -17.98
C GLN A 101 4.34 -5.33 -18.66
N ASP A 102 3.02 -5.12 -18.61
CA ASP A 102 2.02 -6.03 -19.14
C ASP A 102 0.78 -5.26 -19.63
N ASP A 103 0.47 -5.40 -20.90
CA ASP A 103 -0.67 -4.74 -21.55
C ASP A 103 -2.02 -5.11 -20.94
N ASN A 104 -2.13 -6.22 -20.24
CA ASN A 104 -3.36 -6.58 -19.53
C ASN A 104 -3.77 -5.52 -18.49
N TYR A 105 -2.81 -4.79 -17.92
CA TYR A 105 -3.10 -3.68 -17.00
C TYR A 105 -3.73 -2.46 -17.68
N LYS A 106 -3.78 -2.41 -19.01
CA LYS A 106 -4.53 -1.36 -19.72
C LYS A 106 -6.05 -1.58 -19.64
N ASN A 107 -6.49 -2.79 -19.30
CA ASN A 107 -7.90 -3.12 -19.19
C ASN A 107 -8.42 -2.71 -17.80
N VAL A 108 -9.11 -1.59 -17.74
CA VAL A 108 -9.77 -1.09 -16.52
C VAL A 108 -11.29 -1.06 -16.70
N ILE A 109 -12.01 -1.27 -15.61
CA ILE A 109 -13.48 -1.29 -15.63
C ILE A 109 -14.00 0.13 -15.36
N PRO A 110 -14.89 0.67 -16.21
CA PRO A 110 -15.53 1.96 -15.95
C PRO A 110 -16.24 2.01 -14.59
N PRO A 111 -16.22 3.15 -13.89
CA PRO A 111 -15.80 4.48 -14.34
C PRO A 111 -14.28 4.76 -14.22
N VAL A 112 -13.47 3.78 -13.82
CA VAL A 112 -12.01 3.94 -13.75
C VAL A 112 -11.44 4.02 -15.18
N SER A 113 -10.45 4.89 -15.39
CA SER A 113 -9.67 5.01 -16.62
C SER A 113 -8.18 5.00 -16.29
N LEU A 114 -7.34 4.75 -17.29
CA LEU A 114 -5.90 5.01 -17.13
C LEU A 114 -5.66 6.51 -16.94
N LEU A 115 -4.49 6.85 -16.40
CA LEU A 115 -4.02 8.24 -16.36
C LEU A 115 -3.84 8.78 -17.77
N SER A 116 -3.91 10.11 -17.91
CA SER A 116 -3.44 10.78 -19.13
C SER A 116 -1.95 10.50 -19.35
N GLU A 117 -1.48 10.55 -20.61
CA GLU A 117 -0.05 10.38 -20.93
C GLU A 117 0.83 11.36 -20.15
N LYS A 118 0.37 12.60 -19.94
CA LYS A 118 1.06 13.60 -19.13
C LYS A 118 1.18 13.16 -17.67
N ASP A 119 0.08 12.73 -17.06
CA ASP A 119 0.06 12.33 -15.65
C ASP A 119 0.83 11.03 -15.42
N LYS A 120 0.72 10.07 -16.36
CA LYS A 120 1.51 8.84 -16.34
C LYS A 120 3.00 9.14 -16.37
N LYS A 121 3.44 10.02 -17.29
CA LYS A 121 4.84 10.43 -17.39
C LYS A 121 5.32 11.07 -16.08
N GLN A 122 4.53 11.97 -15.50
CA GLN A 122 4.87 12.63 -14.23
C GLN A 122 4.98 11.62 -13.09
N LEU A 123 4.02 10.70 -12.96
CA LEU A 123 4.05 9.62 -11.96
C LEU A 123 5.34 8.79 -12.07
N LEU A 124 5.69 8.36 -13.30
CA LEU A 124 6.90 7.56 -13.53
C LEU A 124 8.19 8.33 -13.19
N GLU A 125 8.26 9.63 -13.55
CA GLU A 125 9.39 10.49 -13.21
C GLU A 125 9.56 10.64 -11.69
N ASP A 126 8.47 10.86 -10.97
CA ASP A 126 8.51 11.04 -9.52
C ASP A 126 8.87 9.73 -8.79
N LEU A 127 8.37 8.59 -9.25
CA LEU A 127 8.78 7.28 -8.72
C LEU A 127 10.26 6.98 -9.01
N ARG A 128 10.78 7.34 -10.19
CA ARG A 128 12.22 7.17 -10.52
C ARG A 128 13.14 7.97 -9.58
N LYS A 129 12.73 9.19 -9.18
CA LYS A 129 13.48 9.99 -8.19
C LYS A 129 13.60 9.28 -6.84
N LEU A 130 12.68 8.38 -6.56
CA LEU A 130 12.68 7.53 -5.37
C LEU A 130 13.39 6.17 -5.58
N ASN A 131 14.02 5.97 -6.75
CA ASN A 131 14.58 4.68 -7.18
C ASN A 131 13.54 3.54 -7.19
N PHE A 132 12.27 3.89 -7.37
CA PHE A 132 11.18 2.92 -7.45
C PHE A 132 10.74 2.76 -8.91
N THR A 133 11.08 1.63 -9.51
CA THR A 133 10.81 1.31 -10.92
C THR A 133 10.28 -0.11 -11.06
N LEU A 134 9.73 -0.45 -12.23
CA LEU A 134 9.30 -1.82 -12.52
C LEU A 134 10.46 -2.84 -12.47
N GLU A 135 11.66 -2.44 -12.87
CA GLU A 135 12.85 -3.30 -12.75
C GLU A 135 13.17 -3.59 -11.29
N SER A 136 13.06 -2.59 -10.40
CA SER A 136 13.33 -2.79 -8.98
C SER A 136 12.36 -3.76 -8.30
N LEU A 137 11.16 -3.96 -8.87
CA LEU A 137 10.19 -4.94 -8.36
C LEU A 137 10.54 -6.39 -8.70
N LYS A 138 11.36 -6.62 -9.75
CA LYS A 138 11.74 -7.97 -10.20
C LYS A 138 12.95 -8.53 -9.44
N THR A 139 13.72 -7.68 -8.79
CA THR A 139 15.00 -8.03 -8.14
C THR A 139 14.90 -8.14 -6.63
N ALA A 140 13.73 -7.95 -6.06
CA ALA A 140 13.49 -7.94 -4.62
C ALA A 140 12.83 -9.22 -4.07
#